data_3cea48e90b21b3625256490c7b59f5cf
#
_entry.id   3cea48e90b21b3625256490c7b59f5cf
#
_cell.length_a   1.000
_cell.length_b   1.000
_cell.length_c   1.000
_cell.angle_alpha   90.00
_cell.angle_beta   90.00
_cell.angle_gamma   90.00
#
_symmetry.space_group_name_H-M   'P 1'
#
loop_
_entity.id
_entity.type
_entity.pdbx_description
1 polymer ?
#
loop_
_entity_poly.entity_id
_entity_poly.type
_entity_poly.pdbx_seq_one_letter_code
_entity_poly.pdbx_strand_id
1 'polypeptide(L)'
;MNSQTHGNTWIDKLGLPKPLAWGYLGIIIFMMGDGVEQGWLSPYLLENGMTIQQSALLFTVYGVTIAISSWFSGVLAEGYGPRKAMMMGLLLYIIGTIGFVGFGMAKLDYGVMLVTYAIRGFGYPLFAYSFLVWITYRTPKDRLGRAVGWFWFVFTGGLNVFGAYYSSWAIETIGYQNTLWSSIFWVLVGAFFALVLNKDRFVPAGDAGSKTKELLKGLTIVREEPKVFIGGLVRVINTTAQFAFPVFLPIYMAQHGFSTKEWLQIWGTIFTSNIAFNLIFGFVGDRLGWRSTIMWFGGVGCGITTLLFFYSPVWFGGGFWPVLISGVLWGGLLAGYVPLSALVPSLVKKDKGAAMAILNLGAGLPVFVGPAIVGALIGTIGDEGVIWVLSGLYFLSALLTRFITMPTTDTVPVETSVAH
;
A
#
# COMPACT_ATOMS: atom_id res chain seq x y z
N MET A 1 0.37 37.52 -21.92
CA MET A 1 1.50 37.76 -20.99
C MET A 1 0.91 38.15 -19.64
N ASN A 2 0.72 37.20 -18.77
CA ASN A 2 0.43 37.42 -17.36
C ASN A 2 1.45 36.64 -16.57
N SER A 3 2.50 37.31 -16.13
CA SER A 3 3.48 36.82 -15.18
C SER A 3 2.77 36.66 -13.83
N GLN A 4 2.27 35.43 -13.56
CA GLN A 4 1.89 35.07 -12.22
C GLN A 4 3.15 35.09 -11.36
N THR A 5 3.26 36.08 -10.49
CA THR A 5 4.20 36.15 -9.40
C THR A 5 4.06 34.87 -8.57
N HIS A 6 4.98 33.92 -8.73
CA HIS A 6 5.13 32.76 -7.88
C HIS A 6 5.51 33.24 -6.47
N GLY A 7 4.51 33.48 -5.65
CA GLY A 7 4.70 33.67 -4.23
C GLY A 7 5.35 32.41 -3.65
N ASN A 8 6.54 32.56 -3.08
CA ASN A 8 7.37 31.50 -2.52
C ASN A 8 6.78 31.00 -1.19
N THR A 9 5.59 30.37 -1.25
CA THR A 9 4.94 29.82 -0.07
C THR A 9 5.64 28.50 0.34
N TRP A 10 5.60 28.16 1.63
CA TRP A 10 6.16 26.92 2.13
C TRP A 10 5.60 25.67 1.40
N ILE A 11 4.34 25.72 0.94
CA ILE A 11 3.70 24.66 0.12
C ILE A 11 4.45 24.47 -1.21
N ASP A 12 4.87 25.56 -1.87
CA ASP A 12 5.64 25.49 -3.12
C ASP A 12 7.03 24.87 -2.88
N LYS A 13 7.64 25.17 -1.73
CA LYS A 13 8.93 24.59 -1.32
C LYS A 13 8.84 23.08 -1.10
N LEU A 14 7.71 22.60 -0.60
CA LEU A 14 7.42 21.16 -0.42
C LEU A 14 7.13 20.46 -1.77
N GLY A 15 6.86 21.20 -2.85
CA GLY A 15 6.51 20.64 -4.15
C GLY A 15 5.06 20.15 -4.24
N LEU A 16 4.21 20.57 -3.31
CA LEU A 16 2.78 20.26 -3.34
C LEU A 16 2.04 21.20 -4.31
N PRO A 17 1.11 20.69 -5.15
CA PRO A 17 0.24 21.53 -5.95
C PRO A 17 -0.75 22.27 -5.04
N LYS A 18 -0.59 23.60 -4.92
CA LYS A 18 -1.45 24.46 -4.07
C LYS A 18 -2.95 24.18 -4.20
N PRO A 19 -3.50 24.05 -5.43
CA PRO A 19 -4.94 23.79 -5.59
C PRO A 19 -5.42 22.50 -4.93
N LEU A 20 -4.50 21.55 -4.71
CA LEU A 20 -4.80 20.21 -4.17
C LEU A 20 -4.31 19.99 -2.73
N ALA A 21 -3.80 21.01 -2.04
CA ALA A 21 -3.23 20.87 -0.69
C ALA A 21 -4.23 20.27 0.32
N TRP A 22 -5.48 20.73 0.28
CA TRP A 22 -6.56 20.17 1.12
C TRP A 22 -6.85 18.70 0.79
N GLY A 23 -6.63 18.29 -0.47
CA GLY A 23 -6.78 16.89 -0.88
C GLY A 23 -5.80 15.96 -0.18
N TYR A 24 -4.54 16.35 0.01
CA TYR A 24 -3.57 15.55 0.76
C TYR A 24 -3.99 15.35 2.22
N LEU A 25 -4.48 16.41 2.88
CA LEU A 25 -5.05 16.29 4.21
C LEU A 25 -6.29 15.38 4.21
N GLY A 26 -7.13 15.49 3.18
CA GLY A 26 -8.28 14.62 2.99
C GLY A 26 -7.88 13.15 2.84
N ILE A 27 -6.82 12.85 2.08
CA ILE A 27 -6.34 11.48 1.89
C ILE A 27 -5.82 10.88 3.19
N ILE A 28 -4.99 11.59 3.98
CA ILE A 28 -4.47 11.01 5.23
C ILE A 28 -5.60 10.69 6.21
N ILE A 29 -6.62 11.54 6.30
CA ILE A 29 -7.78 11.33 7.18
C ILE A 29 -8.67 10.20 6.66
N PHE A 30 -8.93 10.15 5.34
CA PHE A 30 -9.71 9.07 4.72
C PHE A 30 -9.02 7.72 4.94
N MET A 31 -7.72 7.65 4.67
CA MET A 31 -6.94 6.43 4.82
C MET A 31 -6.79 6.02 6.28
N MET A 32 -6.77 6.97 7.22
CA MET A 32 -6.88 6.66 8.65
C MET A 32 -8.21 5.95 8.95
N GLY A 33 -9.33 6.45 8.39
CA GLY A 33 -10.64 5.83 8.54
C GLY A 33 -10.69 4.41 7.96
N ASP A 34 -10.07 4.16 6.82
CA ASP A 34 -9.96 2.81 6.24
C ASP A 34 -9.04 1.91 7.08
N GLY A 35 -7.95 2.46 7.60
CA GLY A 35 -6.97 1.74 8.43
C GLY A 35 -7.42 1.39 9.84
N VAL A 36 -8.58 1.90 10.29
CA VAL A 36 -9.11 1.68 11.66
C VAL A 36 -9.21 0.21 12.02
N GLU A 37 -9.51 -0.67 11.08
CA GLU A 37 -9.73 -2.09 11.33
C GLU A 37 -8.47 -2.95 11.20
N GLN A 38 -7.39 -2.40 10.66
CA GLN A 38 -6.18 -3.17 10.41
C GLN A 38 -5.52 -3.64 11.71
N GLY A 39 -5.22 -4.93 11.76
CA GLY A 39 -4.46 -5.53 12.85
C GLY A 39 -5.29 -6.02 14.02
N TRP A 40 -6.59 -5.74 14.11
CA TRP A 40 -7.43 -6.25 15.20
C TRP A 40 -8.75 -6.89 14.74
N LEU A 41 -9.17 -6.63 13.50
CA LEU A 41 -10.45 -7.20 13.01
C LEU A 41 -10.39 -8.72 12.96
N SER A 42 -9.30 -9.32 12.52
CA SER A 42 -9.17 -10.78 12.46
C SER A 42 -9.34 -11.45 13.83
N PRO A 43 -8.57 -11.10 14.88
CA PRO A 43 -8.81 -11.67 16.22
C PRO A 43 -10.23 -11.39 16.74
N TYR A 44 -10.80 -10.24 16.49
CA TYR A 44 -12.16 -9.91 16.88
C TYR A 44 -13.22 -10.83 16.21
N LEU A 45 -13.02 -11.15 14.94
CA LEU A 45 -13.88 -12.11 14.22
C LEU A 45 -13.79 -13.53 14.82
N LEU A 46 -12.59 -13.95 15.22
CA LEU A 46 -12.39 -15.25 15.86
C LEU A 46 -13.06 -15.31 17.24
N GLU A 47 -12.98 -14.25 18.03
CA GLU A 47 -13.67 -14.14 19.32
C GLU A 47 -15.19 -14.22 19.17
N ASN A 48 -15.73 -13.83 18.01
CA ASN A 48 -17.14 -13.94 17.65
C ASN A 48 -17.50 -15.25 16.93
N GLY A 49 -16.64 -16.27 17.01
CA GLY A 49 -16.92 -17.63 16.57
C GLY A 49 -16.54 -17.95 15.12
N MET A 50 -15.83 -17.07 14.43
CA MET A 50 -15.31 -17.36 13.10
C MET A 50 -13.99 -18.12 13.16
N THR A 51 -13.72 -18.90 12.13
CA THR A 51 -12.44 -19.55 11.95
C THR A 51 -11.42 -18.58 11.31
N ILE A 52 -10.13 -18.89 11.47
CA ILE A 52 -9.07 -18.10 10.85
C ILE A 52 -9.15 -18.17 9.32
N GLN A 53 -9.60 -19.29 8.75
CA GLN A 53 -9.83 -19.44 7.31
C GLN A 53 -10.97 -18.55 6.82
N GLN A 54 -12.04 -18.41 7.59
CA GLN A 54 -13.13 -17.49 7.28
C GLN A 54 -12.67 -16.03 7.35
N SER A 55 -11.89 -15.67 8.35
CA SER A 55 -11.27 -14.33 8.43
C SER A 55 -10.35 -14.09 7.24
N ALA A 56 -9.47 -15.03 6.93
CA ALA A 56 -8.55 -14.92 5.79
C ALA A 56 -9.30 -14.78 4.45
N LEU A 57 -10.40 -15.52 4.25
CA LEU A 57 -11.23 -15.42 3.05
C LEU A 57 -11.91 -14.04 2.96
N LEU A 58 -12.38 -13.51 4.08
CA LEU A 58 -12.96 -12.16 4.14
C LEU A 58 -11.96 -11.10 3.66
N PHE A 59 -10.74 -11.12 4.18
CA PHE A 59 -9.68 -10.21 3.74
C PHE A 59 -9.24 -10.48 2.29
N THR A 60 -9.25 -11.73 1.83
CA THR A 60 -8.93 -12.09 0.44
C THR A 60 -9.95 -11.48 -0.52
N VAL A 61 -11.24 -11.64 -0.25
CA VAL A 61 -12.32 -11.06 -1.08
C VAL A 61 -12.23 -9.53 -1.10
N TYR A 62 -12.00 -8.92 0.06
CA TYR A 62 -11.74 -7.48 0.17
C TYR A 62 -10.55 -7.06 -0.71
N GLY A 63 -9.45 -7.79 -0.64
CA GLY A 63 -8.25 -7.51 -1.44
C GLY A 63 -8.47 -7.69 -2.94
N VAL A 64 -9.28 -8.65 -3.38
CA VAL A 64 -9.65 -8.82 -4.79
C VAL A 64 -10.39 -7.59 -5.30
N THR A 65 -11.38 -7.09 -4.55
CA THR A 65 -12.14 -5.89 -4.95
C THR A 65 -11.27 -4.64 -4.94
N ILE A 66 -10.32 -4.54 -4.00
CA ILE A 66 -9.29 -3.49 -4.00
C ILE A 66 -8.45 -3.54 -5.28
N ALA A 67 -7.96 -4.72 -5.68
CA ALA A 67 -7.15 -4.86 -6.88
C ALA A 67 -7.92 -4.45 -8.14
N ILE A 68 -9.16 -4.90 -8.27
CA ILE A 68 -10.07 -4.53 -9.36
C ILE A 68 -10.30 -3.01 -9.38
N SER A 69 -10.69 -2.46 -8.24
CA SER A 69 -10.98 -1.03 -8.09
C SER A 69 -9.76 -0.15 -8.37
N SER A 70 -8.59 -0.57 -7.91
CA SER A 70 -7.32 0.13 -8.16
C SER A 70 -7.01 0.22 -9.65
N TRP A 71 -7.28 -0.85 -10.38
CA TRP A 71 -7.05 -0.88 -11.83
C TRP A 71 -7.98 0.07 -12.56
N PHE A 72 -9.29 0.04 -12.23
CA PHE A 72 -10.29 0.88 -12.89
C PHE A 72 -10.28 2.35 -12.45
N SER A 73 -9.73 2.66 -11.27
CA SER A 73 -9.77 4.02 -10.71
C SER A 73 -9.19 5.08 -11.65
N GLY A 74 -8.09 4.77 -12.34
CA GLY A 74 -7.46 5.67 -13.30
C GLY A 74 -8.37 5.99 -14.48
N VAL A 75 -8.96 4.95 -15.09
CA VAL A 75 -9.88 5.07 -16.23
C VAL A 75 -11.13 5.86 -15.84
N LEU A 76 -11.70 5.59 -14.67
CA LEU A 76 -12.87 6.30 -14.18
C LEU A 76 -12.54 7.77 -13.86
N ALA A 77 -11.39 8.04 -13.25
CA ALA A 77 -10.96 9.40 -12.93
C ALA A 77 -10.72 10.25 -14.19
N GLU A 78 -10.18 9.65 -15.24
CA GLU A 78 -9.94 10.36 -16.51
C GLU A 78 -11.19 10.49 -17.36
N GLY A 79 -12.06 9.47 -17.38
CA GLY A 79 -13.28 9.48 -18.16
C GLY A 79 -14.40 10.34 -17.57
N TYR A 80 -14.61 10.24 -16.26
CA TYR A 80 -15.71 10.93 -15.55
C TYR A 80 -15.25 12.09 -14.68
N GLY A 81 -13.95 12.25 -14.49
CA GLY A 81 -13.32 13.20 -13.58
C GLY A 81 -13.07 12.63 -12.20
N PRO A 82 -11.94 13.02 -11.58
CA PRO A 82 -11.50 12.46 -10.30
C PRO A 82 -12.52 12.70 -9.17
N ARG A 83 -13.20 13.83 -9.12
CA ARG A 83 -14.23 14.11 -8.11
C ARG A 83 -15.37 13.09 -8.12
N LYS A 84 -15.88 12.74 -9.29
CA LYS A 84 -16.99 11.77 -9.41
C LYS A 84 -16.52 10.38 -9.01
N ALA A 85 -15.32 9.96 -9.44
CA ALA A 85 -14.75 8.69 -9.05
C ALA A 85 -14.49 8.62 -7.53
N MET A 86 -13.98 9.69 -6.93
CA MET A 86 -13.81 9.80 -5.48
C MET A 86 -15.14 9.72 -4.72
N MET A 87 -16.21 10.39 -5.21
CA MET A 87 -17.54 10.29 -4.62
C MET A 87 -18.11 8.88 -4.72
N MET A 88 -17.92 8.18 -5.84
CA MET A 88 -18.31 6.77 -5.98
C MET A 88 -17.58 5.91 -4.94
N GLY A 89 -16.27 6.11 -4.77
CA GLY A 89 -15.47 5.40 -3.77
C GLY A 89 -16.00 5.65 -2.34
N LEU A 90 -16.28 6.89 -1.99
CA LEU A 90 -16.85 7.26 -0.70
C LEU A 90 -18.21 6.57 -0.46
N LEU A 91 -19.10 6.59 -1.44
CA LEU A 91 -20.43 5.98 -1.32
C LEU A 91 -20.34 4.46 -1.15
N LEU A 92 -19.50 3.79 -1.95
CA LEU A 92 -19.29 2.33 -1.84
C LEU A 92 -18.66 1.95 -0.51
N TYR A 93 -17.73 2.77 0.00
CA TYR A 93 -17.16 2.57 1.31
C TYR A 93 -18.20 2.66 2.43
N ILE A 94 -19.04 3.70 2.41
CA ILE A 94 -20.08 3.92 3.43
C ILE A 94 -21.14 2.80 3.36
N ILE A 95 -21.64 2.49 2.16
CA ILE A 95 -22.65 1.42 1.96
C ILE A 95 -22.08 0.08 2.42
N GLY A 96 -20.84 -0.25 2.02
CA GLY A 96 -20.15 -1.46 2.42
C GLY A 96 -19.95 -1.54 3.93
N THR A 97 -19.55 -0.43 4.58
CA THR A 97 -19.35 -0.38 6.04
C THR A 97 -20.66 -0.55 6.80
N ILE A 98 -21.73 0.14 6.37
CA ILE A 98 -23.06 -0.01 6.98
C ILE A 98 -23.54 -1.45 6.85
N GLY A 99 -23.37 -2.05 5.66
CA GLY A 99 -23.74 -3.44 5.42
C GLY A 99 -22.91 -4.41 6.28
N PHE A 100 -21.60 -4.22 6.32
CA PHE A 100 -20.69 -5.08 7.05
C PHE A 100 -20.90 -5.03 8.57
N VAL A 101 -20.93 -3.82 9.15
CA VAL A 101 -21.06 -3.64 10.61
C VAL A 101 -22.52 -3.78 11.05
N GLY A 102 -23.45 -3.14 10.34
CA GLY A 102 -24.86 -3.05 10.77
C GLY A 102 -25.69 -4.30 10.49
N PHE A 103 -25.34 -5.07 9.46
CA PHE A 103 -26.10 -6.27 9.09
C PHE A 103 -25.25 -7.55 9.21
N GLY A 104 -24.03 -7.55 8.67
CA GLY A 104 -23.17 -8.72 8.69
C GLY A 104 -22.71 -9.08 10.10
N MET A 105 -21.99 -8.19 10.76
CA MET A 105 -21.45 -8.42 12.10
C MET A 105 -22.54 -8.43 13.18
N ALA A 106 -23.56 -7.58 13.07
CA ALA A 106 -24.63 -7.52 14.04
C ALA A 106 -25.45 -8.83 14.14
N LYS A 107 -25.57 -9.58 13.04
CA LYS A 107 -26.27 -10.87 12.98
C LYS A 107 -25.32 -12.07 12.87
N LEU A 108 -24.02 -11.83 12.81
CA LEU A 108 -22.98 -12.83 12.54
C LEU A 108 -23.26 -13.62 11.24
N ASP A 109 -23.84 -12.95 10.25
CA ASP A 109 -24.12 -13.53 8.93
C ASP A 109 -22.88 -13.40 8.04
N TYR A 110 -22.14 -14.49 7.92
CA TYR A 110 -20.90 -14.52 7.17
C TYR A 110 -21.07 -14.21 5.67
N GLY A 111 -22.18 -14.64 5.06
CA GLY A 111 -22.48 -14.35 3.65
C GLY A 111 -22.69 -12.87 3.42
N VAL A 112 -23.45 -12.19 4.29
CA VAL A 112 -23.64 -10.74 4.26
C VAL A 112 -22.32 -10.03 4.49
N MET A 113 -21.48 -10.51 5.41
CA MET A 113 -20.16 -9.93 5.68
C MET A 113 -19.26 -9.99 4.44
N LEU A 114 -19.19 -11.12 3.74
CA LEU A 114 -18.39 -11.26 2.52
C LEU A 114 -18.82 -10.27 1.43
N VAL A 115 -20.12 -10.19 1.15
CA VAL A 115 -20.64 -9.31 0.10
C VAL A 115 -20.43 -7.85 0.44
N THR A 116 -20.75 -7.44 1.66
CA THR A 116 -20.68 -6.03 2.07
C THR A 116 -19.24 -5.56 2.26
N TYR A 117 -18.36 -6.43 2.71
CA TYR A 117 -16.93 -6.12 2.82
C TYR A 117 -16.26 -6.06 1.44
N ALA A 118 -16.70 -6.89 0.49
CA ALA A 118 -16.31 -6.78 -0.92
C ALA A 118 -16.73 -5.42 -1.52
N ILE A 119 -17.97 -4.97 -1.27
CA ILE A 119 -18.44 -3.65 -1.72
C ILE A 119 -17.57 -2.53 -1.12
N ARG A 120 -17.25 -2.62 0.17
CA ARG A 120 -16.37 -1.66 0.84
C ARG A 120 -14.98 -1.60 0.21
N GLY A 121 -14.45 -2.73 -0.28
CA GLY A 121 -13.15 -2.83 -0.93
C GLY A 121 -13.01 -1.98 -2.21
N PHE A 122 -14.10 -1.60 -2.85
CA PHE A 122 -14.07 -0.62 -3.95
C PHE A 122 -13.82 0.81 -3.47
N GLY A 123 -13.98 1.09 -2.19
CA GLY A 123 -14.04 2.44 -1.63
C GLY A 123 -12.75 3.22 -1.75
N TYR A 124 -11.73 2.84 -0.98
CA TYR A 124 -10.52 3.65 -0.90
C TYR A 124 -9.73 3.73 -2.21
N PRO A 125 -9.65 2.67 -3.06
CA PRO A 125 -8.89 2.81 -4.29
C PRO A 125 -9.53 3.80 -5.25
N LEU A 126 -10.86 3.79 -5.38
CA LEU A 126 -11.56 4.81 -6.16
C LEU A 126 -11.35 6.21 -5.58
N PHE A 127 -11.30 6.35 -4.26
CA PHE A 127 -11.07 7.64 -3.63
C PHE A 127 -9.63 8.11 -3.77
N ALA A 128 -8.69 7.34 -3.26
CA ALA A 128 -7.29 7.75 -3.16
C ALA A 128 -6.58 7.78 -4.51
N TYR A 129 -6.75 6.76 -5.35
CA TYR A 129 -6.03 6.71 -6.64
C TYR A 129 -6.64 7.65 -7.68
N SER A 130 -7.92 7.98 -7.59
CA SER A 130 -8.48 9.05 -8.41
C SER A 130 -7.90 10.42 -8.02
N PHE A 131 -7.61 10.64 -6.74
CA PHE A 131 -6.89 11.83 -6.30
C PHE A 131 -5.44 11.82 -6.80
N LEU A 132 -4.77 10.67 -6.82
CA LEU A 132 -3.43 10.54 -7.41
C LEU A 132 -3.41 10.92 -8.89
N VAL A 133 -4.42 10.50 -9.66
CA VAL A 133 -4.60 10.95 -11.05
C VAL A 133 -4.73 12.48 -11.10
N TRP A 134 -5.53 13.06 -10.23
CA TRP A 134 -5.69 14.52 -10.18
C TRP A 134 -4.37 15.25 -9.91
N ILE A 135 -3.55 14.71 -9.01
CA ILE A 135 -2.20 15.23 -8.75
C ILE A 135 -1.36 15.24 -10.03
N THR A 136 -1.39 14.16 -10.83
CA THR A 136 -0.57 14.08 -12.05
C THR A 136 -0.93 15.12 -13.08
N TYR A 137 -2.20 15.54 -13.15
CA TYR A 137 -2.66 16.58 -14.07
C TYR A 137 -2.40 18.03 -13.58
N ARG A 138 -2.25 18.23 -12.28
CA ARG A 138 -2.06 19.55 -11.68
C ARG A 138 -0.64 19.88 -11.29
N THR A 139 0.24 18.90 -11.35
CA THR A 139 1.63 19.07 -10.93
C THR A 139 2.55 19.18 -12.16
N PRO A 140 3.39 20.21 -12.26
CA PRO A 140 4.43 20.30 -13.28
C PRO A 140 5.39 19.10 -13.24
N LYS A 141 5.91 18.67 -14.39
CA LYS A 141 6.74 17.46 -14.52
C LYS A 141 7.98 17.47 -13.62
N ASP A 142 8.60 18.65 -13.42
CA ASP A 142 9.77 18.85 -12.56
C ASP A 142 9.51 18.63 -11.06
N ARG A 143 8.23 18.69 -10.63
CA ARG A 143 7.81 18.53 -9.24
C ARG A 143 6.94 17.29 -9.01
N LEU A 144 6.57 16.61 -10.08
CA LEU A 144 5.64 15.47 -10.02
C LEU A 144 6.12 14.36 -9.08
N GLY A 145 7.40 14.02 -9.10
CA GLY A 145 7.98 13.02 -8.21
C GLY A 145 7.77 13.35 -6.72
N ARG A 146 7.95 14.64 -6.35
CA ARG A 146 7.72 15.10 -4.96
C ARG A 146 6.25 15.03 -4.58
N ALA A 147 5.36 15.50 -5.45
CA ALA A 147 3.93 15.47 -5.20
C ALA A 147 3.38 14.04 -5.02
N VAL A 148 3.84 13.09 -5.85
CA VAL A 148 3.51 11.66 -5.73
C VAL A 148 4.14 11.05 -4.47
N GLY A 149 5.36 11.44 -4.13
CA GLY A 149 6.01 11.02 -2.88
C GLY A 149 5.19 11.43 -1.65
N TRP A 150 4.70 12.67 -1.62
CA TRP A 150 3.79 13.15 -0.57
C TRP A 150 2.45 12.39 -0.55
N PHE A 151 1.91 12.01 -1.72
CA PHE A 151 0.72 11.17 -1.78
C PHE A 151 0.93 9.84 -1.07
N TRP A 152 2.01 9.13 -1.36
CA TRP A 152 2.30 7.84 -0.72
C TRP A 152 2.62 7.99 0.77
N PHE A 153 3.25 9.09 1.15
CA PHE A 153 3.49 9.42 2.57
C PHE A 153 2.16 9.55 3.34
N VAL A 154 1.22 10.37 2.85
CA VAL A 154 -0.07 10.56 3.52
C VAL A 154 -0.96 9.32 3.43
N PHE A 155 -0.89 8.59 2.33
CA PHE A 155 -1.62 7.33 2.14
C PHE A 155 -1.17 6.28 3.16
N THR A 156 0.12 5.97 3.22
CA THR A 156 0.69 4.97 4.15
C THR A 156 0.58 5.44 5.59
N GLY A 157 0.84 6.72 5.84
CA GLY A 157 0.71 7.33 7.16
C GLY A 157 -0.70 7.24 7.72
N GLY A 158 -1.72 7.55 6.90
CA GLY A 158 -3.12 7.38 7.28
C GLY A 158 -3.46 5.93 7.57
N LEU A 159 -3.24 5.07 6.59
CA LEU A 159 -3.65 3.66 6.62
C LEU A 159 -2.99 2.87 7.76
N ASN A 160 -1.68 2.91 7.87
CA ASN A 160 -0.94 2.00 8.75
C ASN A 160 -0.47 2.66 10.07
N VAL A 161 -0.24 3.98 10.09
CA VAL A 161 0.26 4.66 11.28
C VAL A 161 -0.90 5.25 12.08
N PHE A 162 -1.60 6.23 11.53
CA PHE A 162 -2.69 6.90 12.24
C PHE A 162 -3.88 5.97 12.51
N GLY A 163 -4.22 5.07 11.56
CA GLY A 163 -5.24 4.05 11.76
C GLY A 163 -4.93 3.15 12.96
N ALA A 164 -3.69 2.66 13.07
CA ALA A 164 -3.27 1.79 14.16
C ALA A 164 -3.27 2.49 15.52
N TYR A 165 -2.67 3.69 15.61
CA TYR A 165 -2.64 4.44 16.88
C TYR A 165 -4.03 4.90 17.31
N TYR A 166 -4.85 5.35 16.36
CA TYR A 166 -6.24 5.70 16.66
C TYR A 166 -7.00 4.49 17.20
N SER A 167 -6.90 3.34 16.55
CA SER A 167 -7.59 2.12 17.00
C SER A 167 -7.10 1.63 18.34
N SER A 168 -5.79 1.76 18.64
CA SER A 168 -5.24 1.38 19.94
C SER A 168 -5.88 2.17 21.11
N TRP A 169 -6.24 3.43 20.86
CA TRP A 169 -6.95 4.28 21.80
C TRP A 169 -8.46 4.07 21.75
N ALA A 170 -9.05 4.01 20.55
CA ALA A 170 -10.49 3.97 20.36
C ALA A 170 -11.12 2.68 20.88
N ILE A 171 -10.47 1.53 20.71
CA ILE A 171 -10.97 0.24 21.21
C ILE A 171 -11.14 0.27 22.73
N GLU A 172 -10.19 0.84 23.46
CA GLU A 172 -10.29 0.96 24.92
C GLU A 172 -11.35 1.96 25.38
N THR A 173 -11.61 2.98 24.57
CA THR A 173 -12.50 4.10 24.94
C THR A 173 -13.95 3.86 24.53
N ILE A 174 -14.17 3.40 23.30
CA ILE A 174 -15.50 3.26 22.70
C ILE A 174 -15.84 1.82 22.28
N GLY A 175 -14.90 0.89 22.42
CA GLY A 175 -15.06 -0.53 22.07
C GLY A 175 -14.91 -0.84 20.58
N TYR A 176 -14.77 -2.13 20.26
CA TYR A 176 -14.49 -2.62 18.91
C TYR A 176 -15.52 -2.18 17.85
N GLN A 177 -16.80 -2.38 18.15
CA GLN A 177 -17.87 -2.11 17.19
C GLN A 177 -18.00 -0.61 16.88
N ASN A 178 -17.92 0.24 17.91
CA ASN A 178 -17.97 1.69 17.71
C ASN A 178 -16.70 2.21 17.00
N THR A 179 -15.57 1.55 17.22
CA THR A 179 -14.34 1.86 16.48
C THR A 179 -14.52 1.60 14.98
N LEU A 180 -15.19 0.50 14.59
CA LEU A 180 -15.55 0.26 13.18
C LEU A 180 -16.53 1.33 12.64
N TRP A 181 -17.57 1.67 13.39
CA TRP A 181 -18.51 2.71 13.01
C TRP A 181 -17.82 4.07 12.83
N SER A 182 -16.82 4.37 13.66
CA SER A 182 -16.06 5.63 13.56
C SER A 182 -15.31 5.78 12.24
N SER A 183 -15.06 4.68 11.51
CA SER A 183 -14.46 4.74 10.18
C SER A 183 -15.28 5.60 9.21
N ILE A 184 -16.61 5.54 9.29
CA ILE A 184 -17.51 6.39 8.47
C ILE A 184 -17.29 7.87 8.78
N PHE A 185 -17.16 8.22 10.06
CA PHE A 185 -16.89 9.60 10.45
C PHE A 185 -15.57 10.11 9.84
N TRP A 186 -14.51 9.32 9.93
CA TRP A 186 -13.21 9.73 9.40
C TRP A 186 -13.18 9.80 7.88
N VAL A 187 -13.80 8.87 7.17
CA VAL A 187 -13.86 8.95 5.70
C VAL A 187 -14.71 10.12 5.22
N LEU A 188 -15.76 10.50 5.95
CA LEU A 188 -16.56 11.70 5.67
C LEU A 188 -15.75 12.97 5.90
N VAL A 189 -15.01 13.05 6.99
CA VAL A 189 -14.12 14.19 7.28
C VAL A 189 -13.04 14.29 6.19
N GLY A 190 -12.40 13.18 5.84
CA GLY A 190 -11.42 13.14 4.74
C GLY A 190 -12.00 13.58 3.41
N ALA A 191 -13.19 13.11 3.08
CA ALA A 191 -13.92 13.51 1.87
C ALA A 191 -14.29 15.00 1.88
N PHE A 192 -14.66 15.55 3.02
CA PHE A 192 -14.92 16.98 3.17
C PHE A 192 -13.70 17.82 2.78
N PHE A 193 -12.52 17.48 3.30
CA PHE A 193 -11.28 18.16 2.92
C PHE A 193 -10.94 17.98 1.44
N ALA A 194 -11.04 16.76 0.92
CA ALA A 194 -10.62 16.44 -0.45
C ALA A 194 -11.63 16.90 -1.52
N LEU A 195 -12.93 16.93 -1.22
CA LEU A 195 -13.98 17.23 -2.20
C LEU A 195 -14.62 18.59 -2.01
N VAL A 196 -14.80 19.06 -0.77
CA VAL A 196 -15.49 20.33 -0.51
C VAL A 196 -14.52 21.50 -0.43
N LEU A 197 -13.45 21.38 0.34
CA LEU A 197 -12.43 22.43 0.48
C LEU A 197 -11.52 22.55 -0.74
N ASN A 198 -11.32 21.46 -1.45
CA ASN A 198 -10.59 21.47 -2.72
C ASN A 198 -11.47 22.05 -3.80
N LYS A 199 -11.21 23.31 -4.18
CA LYS A 199 -12.02 24.06 -5.16
C LYS A 199 -11.58 23.86 -6.61
N ASP A 200 -10.50 23.14 -6.85
CA ASP A 200 -10.01 22.90 -8.21
C ASP A 200 -11.04 22.15 -9.05
N ARG A 201 -11.16 22.55 -10.31
CA ARG A 201 -12.05 21.89 -11.28
C ARG A 201 -11.23 21.15 -12.30
N PHE A 202 -11.37 19.84 -12.31
CA PHE A 202 -10.78 18.99 -13.34
C PHE A 202 -11.76 18.85 -14.51
N VAL A 203 -11.28 19.14 -15.70
CA VAL A 203 -12.00 18.87 -16.94
C VAL A 203 -11.51 17.54 -17.49
N PRO A 204 -12.36 16.52 -17.63
CA PRO A 204 -11.95 15.23 -18.20
C PRO A 204 -11.40 15.42 -19.62
N ALA A 205 -10.32 14.75 -19.94
CA ALA A 205 -9.71 14.80 -21.27
C ALA A 205 -10.52 14.07 -22.36
N GLY A 206 -11.61 13.41 -21.98
CA GLY A 206 -12.54 12.78 -22.93
C GLY A 206 -12.06 11.47 -23.56
N ASP A 207 -10.84 11.04 -23.30
CA ASP A 207 -10.23 9.87 -23.98
C ASP A 207 -9.96 8.69 -23.03
N ALA A 208 -11.02 8.18 -22.41
CA ALA A 208 -10.95 6.95 -21.61
C ALA A 208 -10.48 5.73 -22.42
N GLY A 209 -10.66 5.75 -23.75
CA GLY A 209 -10.23 4.67 -24.65
C GLY A 209 -8.73 4.53 -24.80
N SER A 210 -7.99 5.65 -24.74
CA SER A 210 -6.52 5.65 -24.81
C SER A 210 -5.90 5.00 -23.57
N LYS A 211 -6.42 5.30 -22.39
CA LYS A 211 -5.92 4.74 -21.12
C LYS A 211 -6.21 3.25 -20.95
N THR A 212 -7.36 2.79 -21.41
CA THR A 212 -7.66 1.36 -21.41
C THR A 212 -6.65 0.61 -22.31
N LYS A 213 -6.25 1.20 -23.44
CA LYS A 213 -5.18 0.63 -24.29
C LYS A 213 -3.82 0.61 -23.59
N GLU A 214 -3.46 1.66 -22.83
CA GLU A 214 -2.22 1.68 -22.04
C GLU A 214 -2.20 0.62 -20.93
N LEU A 215 -3.34 0.42 -20.24
CA LEU A 215 -3.46 -0.65 -19.24
C LEU A 215 -3.32 -2.04 -19.85
N LEU A 216 -3.95 -2.27 -21.03
CA LEU A 216 -3.81 -3.52 -21.76
C LEU A 216 -2.39 -3.71 -22.30
N LYS A 217 -1.71 -2.63 -22.72
CA LYS A 217 -0.31 -2.66 -23.13
C LYS A 217 0.61 -3.05 -21.97
N GLY A 218 0.28 -2.64 -20.73
CA GLY A 218 0.96 -3.13 -19.54
C GLY A 218 0.99 -4.65 -19.45
N LEU A 219 -0.09 -5.33 -19.82
CA LEU A 219 -0.12 -6.79 -19.82
C LEU A 219 0.69 -7.43 -20.96
N THR A 220 0.84 -6.76 -22.10
CA THR A 220 1.63 -7.29 -23.24
C THR A 220 3.13 -7.11 -23.04
N ILE A 221 3.56 -6.04 -22.36
CA ILE A 221 4.98 -5.77 -22.10
C ILE A 221 5.66 -6.88 -21.29
N VAL A 222 4.88 -7.63 -20.51
CA VAL A 222 5.35 -8.80 -19.76
C VAL A 222 5.93 -9.88 -20.68
N ARG A 223 5.41 -10.01 -21.91
CA ARG A 223 5.92 -10.96 -22.90
C ARG A 223 7.10 -10.40 -23.70
N GLU A 224 7.10 -9.09 -23.93
CA GLU A 224 8.15 -8.39 -24.68
C GLU A 224 9.43 -8.24 -23.84
N GLU A 225 9.28 -7.95 -22.54
CA GLU A 225 10.38 -7.71 -21.59
C GLU A 225 10.20 -8.56 -20.32
N PRO A 226 10.68 -9.82 -20.31
CA PRO A 226 10.52 -10.73 -19.16
C PRO A 226 11.08 -10.18 -17.83
N LYS A 227 12.08 -9.29 -17.89
CA LYS A 227 12.64 -8.65 -16.70
C LYS A 227 11.65 -7.72 -16.00
N VAL A 228 10.73 -7.09 -16.76
CA VAL A 228 9.64 -6.28 -16.21
C VAL A 228 8.66 -7.16 -15.44
N PHE A 229 8.37 -8.35 -15.94
CA PHE A 229 7.54 -9.33 -15.22
C PHE A 229 8.19 -9.76 -13.90
N ILE A 230 9.49 -10.08 -13.92
CA ILE A 230 10.24 -10.41 -12.71
C ILE A 230 10.18 -9.25 -11.71
N GLY A 231 10.34 -8.01 -12.17
CA GLY A 231 10.19 -6.81 -11.34
C GLY A 231 8.78 -6.69 -10.72
N GLY A 232 7.75 -7.02 -11.48
CA GLY A 232 6.37 -7.11 -11.00
C GLY A 232 6.19 -8.17 -9.90
N LEU A 233 6.76 -9.38 -10.08
CA LEU A 233 6.74 -10.43 -9.05
C LEU A 233 7.47 -9.99 -7.77
N VAL A 234 8.64 -9.39 -7.90
CA VAL A 234 9.37 -8.82 -6.76
C VAL A 234 8.52 -7.77 -6.05
N ARG A 235 7.78 -6.94 -6.81
CA ARG A 235 6.86 -5.96 -6.24
C ARG A 235 5.69 -6.59 -5.48
N VAL A 236 5.14 -7.69 -5.97
CA VAL A 236 4.11 -8.47 -5.24
C VAL A 236 4.68 -8.98 -3.92
N ILE A 237 5.84 -9.62 -3.95
CA ILE A 237 6.48 -10.18 -2.75
C ILE A 237 6.76 -9.09 -1.70
N ASN A 238 7.20 -7.91 -2.14
CA ASN A 238 7.55 -6.78 -1.26
C ASN A 238 6.52 -6.57 -0.14
N THR A 239 5.24 -6.48 -0.47
CA THR A 239 4.19 -6.14 0.49
C THR A 239 3.25 -7.29 0.85
N THR A 240 3.50 -8.51 0.36
CA THR A 240 2.65 -9.67 0.66
C THR A 240 2.57 -9.94 2.17
N ALA A 241 3.69 -9.91 2.89
CA ALA A 241 3.69 -10.10 4.33
C ALA A 241 2.96 -8.97 5.08
N GLN A 242 3.01 -7.73 4.60
CA GLN A 242 2.27 -6.60 5.16
C GLN A 242 0.76 -6.87 5.25
N PHE A 243 0.21 -7.56 4.25
CA PHE A 243 -1.22 -7.89 4.21
C PHE A 243 -1.55 -9.28 4.78
N ALA A 244 -0.57 -10.17 4.88
CA ALA A 244 -0.71 -11.46 5.53
C ALA A 244 -0.70 -11.33 7.07
N PHE A 245 0.18 -10.50 7.62
CA PHE A 245 0.37 -10.35 9.07
C PHE A 245 -0.90 -9.96 9.82
N PRO A 246 -1.70 -8.99 9.40
CA PRO A 246 -2.92 -8.62 10.12
C PRO A 246 -3.95 -9.75 10.27
N VAL A 247 -3.85 -10.80 9.45
CA VAL A 247 -4.79 -11.93 9.50
C VAL A 247 -4.50 -12.88 10.67
N PHE A 248 -3.22 -13.19 10.93
CA PHE A 248 -2.86 -14.23 11.92
C PHE A 248 -1.89 -13.75 13.01
N LEU A 249 -1.02 -12.80 12.71
CA LEU A 249 0.04 -12.38 13.64
C LEU A 249 -0.51 -11.72 14.92
N PRO A 250 -1.60 -10.91 14.91
CA PRO A 250 -2.20 -10.40 16.15
C PRO A 250 -2.69 -11.52 17.07
N ILE A 251 -3.21 -12.61 16.49
CA ILE A 251 -3.69 -13.81 17.24
C ILE A 251 -2.49 -14.50 17.89
N TYR A 252 -1.43 -14.71 17.12
CA TYR A 252 -0.17 -15.27 17.61
C TYR A 252 0.43 -14.42 18.74
N MET A 253 0.47 -13.10 18.58
CA MET A 253 0.96 -12.18 19.61
C MET A 253 0.12 -12.23 20.88
N ALA A 254 -1.22 -12.34 20.77
CA ALA A 254 -2.10 -12.48 21.91
C ALA A 254 -1.82 -13.77 22.71
N GLN A 255 -1.50 -14.88 22.04
CA GLN A 255 -1.07 -16.14 22.67
C GLN A 255 0.24 -15.99 23.48
N HIS A 256 1.07 -15.00 23.11
CA HIS A 256 2.32 -14.67 23.81
C HIS A 256 2.19 -13.50 24.79
N GLY A 257 0.95 -13.14 25.16
CA GLY A 257 0.66 -12.17 26.22
C GLY A 257 0.56 -10.71 25.76
N PHE A 258 0.61 -10.43 24.44
CA PHE A 258 0.43 -9.08 23.93
C PHE A 258 -1.05 -8.70 23.87
N SER A 259 -1.40 -7.56 24.43
CA SER A 259 -2.73 -6.97 24.26
C SER A 259 -2.92 -6.43 22.83
N THR A 260 -4.18 -6.29 22.42
CA THR A 260 -4.52 -5.65 21.13
C THR A 260 -3.90 -4.24 21.02
N LYS A 261 -3.90 -3.49 22.11
CA LYS A 261 -3.26 -2.16 22.18
C LYS A 261 -1.77 -2.20 21.88
N GLU A 262 -1.04 -3.09 22.56
CA GLU A 262 0.41 -3.26 22.35
C GLU A 262 0.71 -3.69 20.92
N TRP A 263 -0.05 -4.63 20.38
CA TRP A 263 0.08 -5.03 18.98
C TRP A 263 -0.12 -3.85 18.02
N LEU A 264 -1.16 -3.04 18.19
CA LEU A 264 -1.44 -1.88 17.35
C LEU A 264 -0.36 -0.79 17.47
N GLN A 265 0.20 -0.59 18.66
CA GLN A 265 1.34 0.30 18.86
C GLN A 265 2.59 -0.21 18.14
N ILE A 266 2.87 -1.51 18.22
CA ILE A 266 3.96 -2.14 17.46
C ILE A 266 3.74 -1.94 15.96
N TRP A 267 2.55 -2.24 15.46
CA TRP A 267 2.20 -2.10 14.05
C TRP A 267 2.35 -0.67 13.52
N GLY A 268 1.80 0.30 14.25
CA GLY A 268 1.95 1.72 13.90
C GLY A 268 3.42 2.17 13.90
N THR A 269 4.23 1.70 14.85
CA THR A 269 5.65 2.04 14.95
C THR A 269 6.47 1.40 13.83
N ILE A 270 6.13 0.18 13.41
CA ILE A 270 6.73 -0.49 12.25
C ILE A 270 6.61 0.38 11.00
N PHE A 271 5.41 0.90 10.72
CA PHE A 271 5.18 1.70 9.52
C PHE A 271 5.66 3.15 9.66
N THR A 272 5.73 3.70 10.86
CA THR A 272 6.45 4.96 11.11
C THR A 272 7.93 4.80 10.74
N SER A 273 8.56 3.72 11.16
CA SER A 273 9.92 3.36 10.77
C SER A 273 10.04 3.19 9.25
N ASN A 274 9.14 2.43 8.63
CA ASN A 274 9.13 2.21 7.18
C ASN A 274 9.12 3.53 6.40
N ILE A 275 8.27 4.47 6.79
CA ILE A 275 8.20 5.79 6.15
C ILE A 275 9.52 6.55 6.28
N ALA A 276 10.13 6.54 7.47
CA ALA A 276 11.42 7.18 7.71
C ALA A 276 12.54 6.53 6.87
N PHE A 277 12.58 5.21 6.84
CA PHE A 277 13.59 4.45 6.08
C PHE A 277 13.39 4.53 4.56
N ASN A 278 12.19 4.83 4.06
CA ASN A 278 11.98 5.09 2.63
C ASN A 278 12.89 6.23 2.12
N LEU A 279 13.08 7.27 2.91
CA LEU A 279 13.99 8.36 2.57
C LEU A 279 15.45 7.88 2.56
N ILE A 280 15.84 7.11 3.57
CA ILE A 280 17.21 6.58 3.70
C ILE A 280 17.54 5.65 2.54
N PHE A 281 16.64 4.72 2.20
CA PHE A 281 16.87 3.75 1.13
C PHE A 281 16.82 4.34 -0.28
N GLY A 282 16.23 5.50 -0.46
CA GLY A 282 16.42 6.29 -1.68
C GLY A 282 17.92 6.61 -1.89
N PHE A 283 18.58 7.17 -0.88
CA PHE A 283 20.02 7.47 -0.94
C PHE A 283 20.90 6.21 -0.98
N VAL A 284 20.56 5.19 -0.21
CA VAL A 284 21.29 3.92 -0.19
C VAL A 284 21.25 3.25 -1.56
N GLY A 285 20.09 3.26 -2.21
CA GLY A 285 19.91 2.71 -3.55
C GLY A 285 20.79 3.40 -4.60
N ASP A 286 20.90 4.72 -4.52
CA ASP A 286 21.73 5.50 -5.44
C ASP A 286 23.24 5.24 -5.22
N ARG A 287 23.66 4.94 -3.99
CA ARG A 287 25.08 4.71 -3.67
C ARG A 287 25.53 3.25 -3.86
N LEU A 288 24.73 2.29 -3.40
CA LEU A 288 25.06 0.86 -3.44
C LEU A 288 24.54 0.16 -4.70
N GLY A 289 23.76 0.87 -5.50
CA GLY A 289 23.09 0.35 -6.67
C GLY A 289 21.69 -0.23 -6.33
N TRP A 290 20.73 0.09 -7.18
CA TRP A 290 19.33 -0.25 -6.98
C TRP A 290 19.09 -1.75 -6.80
N ARG A 291 19.70 -2.57 -7.67
CA ARG A 291 19.59 -4.04 -7.61
C ARG A 291 20.15 -4.62 -6.32
N SER A 292 21.34 -4.18 -5.92
CA SER A 292 21.98 -4.66 -4.67
C SER A 292 21.15 -4.29 -3.44
N THR A 293 20.61 -3.08 -3.42
CA THR A 293 19.76 -2.61 -2.30
C THR A 293 18.49 -3.45 -2.17
N ILE A 294 17.78 -3.71 -3.27
CA ILE A 294 16.59 -4.56 -3.27
C ILE A 294 16.93 -5.98 -2.84
N MET A 295 18.01 -6.55 -3.37
CA MET A 295 18.40 -7.94 -3.10
C MET A 295 18.79 -8.16 -1.64
N TRP A 296 19.68 -7.32 -1.09
CA TRP A 296 20.25 -7.54 0.23
C TRP A 296 19.38 -7.01 1.37
N PHE A 297 18.86 -5.79 1.24
CA PHE A 297 18.05 -5.18 2.29
C PHE A 297 16.58 -5.60 2.15
N GLY A 298 16.00 -5.46 0.96
CA GLY A 298 14.63 -5.87 0.70
C GLY A 298 14.45 -7.39 0.81
N GLY A 299 15.15 -8.18 0.00
CA GLY A 299 14.98 -9.63 -0.05
C GLY A 299 15.56 -10.34 1.17
N VAL A 300 16.87 -10.39 1.28
CA VAL A 300 17.56 -11.13 2.37
C VAL A 300 17.23 -10.50 3.73
N GLY A 301 17.31 -9.18 3.85
CA GLY A 301 17.05 -8.48 5.10
C GLY A 301 15.62 -8.70 5.61
N CYS A 302 14.60 -8.53 4.76
CA CYS A 302 13.21 -8.80 5.15
C CYS A 302 12.97 -10.28 5.44
N GLY A 303 13.60 -11.21 4.70
CA GLY A 303 13.50 -12.64 4.99
C GLY A 303 13.98 -12.97 6.41
N ILE A 304 15.16 -12.49 6.79
CA ILE A 304 15.71 -12.70 8.14
C ILE A 304 14.86 -12.02 9.20
N THR A 305 14.47 -10.75 8.99
CA THR A 305 13.74 -9.99 10.01
C THR A 305 12.28 -10.43 10.14
N THR A 306 11.69 -11.03 9.13
CA THR A 306 10.38 -11.71 9.25
C THR A 306 10.46 -12.83 10.28
N LEU A 307 11.48 -13.69 10.21
CA LEU A 307 11.70 -14.76 11.19
C LEU A 307 12.02 -14.19 12.57
N LEU A 308 12.91 -13.19 12.64
CA LEU A 308 13.25 -12.54 13.89
C LEU A 308 12.01 -11.93 14.57
N PHE A 309 11.14 -11.28 13.83
CA PHE A 309 9.91 -10.67 14.36
C PHE A 309 8.96 -11.74 14.91
N PHE A 310 8.78 -12.84 14.19
CA PHE A 310 7.91 -13.93 14.62
C PHE A 310 8.46 -14.65 15.88
N TYR A 311 9.74 -14.96 15.90
CA TYR A 311 10.33 -15.71 17.03
C TYR A 311 10.67 -14.83 18.23
N SER A 312 10.68 -13.51 18.09
CA SER A 312 11.06 -12.59 19.18
C SER A 312 10.25 -12.74 20.47
N PRO A 313 8.91 -12.99 20.45
CA PRO A 313 8.16 -13.24 21.68
C PRO A 313 8.64 -14.48 22.44
N VAL A 314 9.00 -15.53 21.69
CA VAL A 314 9.49 -16.79 22.27
C VAL A 314 10.91 -16.64 22.81
N TRP A 315 11.82 -16.09 22.00
CA TRP A 315 13.23 -15.98 22.37
C TRP A 315 13.50 -14.99 23.49
N PHE A 316 12.69 -13.95 23.61
CA PHE A 316 12.88 -12.87 24.60
C PHE A 316 11.78 -12.82 25.67
N GLY A 317 11.07 -13.92 25.88
CA GLY A 317 10.13 -14.07 26.99
C GLY A 317 8.91 -13.16 26.94
N GLY A 318 8.40 -12.79 25.76
CA GLY A 318 7.22 -11.94 25.61
C GLY A 318 7.46 -10.46 25.94
N GLY A 319 8.70 -10.02 25.96
CA GLY A 319 9.04 -8.61 26.20
C GLY A 319 8.59 -7.69 25.07
N PHE A 320 7.93 -6.57 25.39
CA PHE A 320 7.43 -5.59 24.42
C PHE A 320 8.56 -5.02 23.53
N TRP A 321 9.65 -4.59 24.13
CA TRP A 321 10.74 -3.92 23.41
C TRP A 321 11.47 -4.79 22.39
N PRO A 322 11.84 -6.06 22.70
CA PRO A 322 12.45 -6.93 21.68
C PRO A 322 11.54 -7.17 20.48
N VAL A 323 10.23 -7.35 20.70
CA VAL A 323 9.26 -7.53 19.62
C VAL A 323 9.12 -6.25 18.81
N LEU A 324 9.04 -5.09 19.48
CA LEU A 324 8.99 -3.79 18.81
C LEU A 324 10.23 -3.58 17.93
N ILE A 325 11.43 -3.81 18.47
CA ILE A 325 12.69 -3.61 17.74
C ILE A 325 12.78 -4.52 16.53
N SER A 326 12.42 -5.81 16.68
CA SER A 326 12.43 -6.76 15.56
C SER A 326 11.42 -6.38 14.47
N GLY A 327 10.24 -5.92 14.86
CA GLY A 327 9.24 -5.38 13.93
C GLY A 327 9.71 -4.12 13.22
N VAL A 328 10.31 -3.17 13.94
CA VAL A 328 10.89 -1.94 13.38
C VAL A 328 12.02 -2.25 12.39
N LEU A 329 12.85 -3.26 12.66
CA LEU A 329 13.88 -3.71 11.72
C LEU A 329 13.24 -4.26 10.44
N TRP A 330 12.20 -5.08 10.54
CA TRP A 330 11.47 -5.55 9.38
C TRP A 330 10.84 -4.39 8.58
N GLY A 331 10.14 -3.49 9.23
CA GLY A 331 9.53 -2.31 8.60
C GLY A 331 10.55 -1.39 7.94
N GLY A 332 11.70 -1.18 8.58
CA GLY A 332 12.80 -0.41 8.02
C GLY A 332 13.39 -1.06 6.78
N LEU A 333 13.69 -2.36 6.83
CA LEU A 333 14.26 -3.11 5.71
C LEU A 333 13.27 -3.31 4.56
N LEU A 334 11.97 -3.28 4.82
CA LEU A 334 10.92 -3.28 3.79
C LEU A 334 11.08 -2.09 2.83
N ALA A 335 11.59 -0.97 3.31
CA ALA A 335 11.94 0.18 2.49
C ALA A 335 13.10 -0.08 1.51
N GLY A 336 13.85 -1.17 1.69
CA GLY A 336 14.89 -1.61 0.74
C GLY A 336 14.38 -1.91 -0.67
N TYR A 337 13.05 -2.04 -0.85
CA TYR A 337 12.41 -2.18 -2.16
C TYR A 337 12.13 -0.84 -2.87
N VAL A 338 12.34 0.30 -2.23
CA VAL A 338 12.10 1.64 -2.83
C VAL A 338 12.77 1.80 -4.21
N PRO A 339 14.03 1.37 -4.43
CA PRO A 339 14.66 1.52 -5.72
C PRO A 339 14.01 0.73 -6.86
N LEU A 340 13.10 -0.21 -6.57
CA LEU A 340 12.39 -0.99 -7.59
C LEU A 340 11.59 -0.09 -8.55
N SER A 341 11.06 1.02 -8.04
CA SER A 341 10.32 2.01 -8.84
C SER A 341 11.20 2.77 -9.83
N ALA A 342 12.51 2.81 -9.61
CA ALA A 342 13.48 3.35 -10.56
C ALA A 342 14.04 2.25 -11.48
N LEU A 343 14.35 1.08 -10.92
CA LEU A 343 14.96 -0.03 -11.63
C LEU A 343 14.07 -0.57 -12.76
N VAL A 344 12.81 -0.88 -12.49
CA VAL A 344 11.94 -1.56 -13.48
C VAL A 344 11.62 -0.67 -14.70
N PRO A 345 11.25 0.62 -14.57
CA PRO A 345 11.05 1.47 -15.74
C PRO A 345 12.32 1.73 -16.55
N SER A 346 13.51 1.58 -15.95
CA SER A 346 14.78 1.74 -16.65
C SER A 346 15.18 0.53 -17.51
N LEU A 347 14.49 -0.62 -17.35
CA LEU A 347 14.71 -1.81 -18.15
C LEU A 347 14.21 -1.63 -19.60
N VAL A 348 13.29 -0.70 -19.82
CA VAL A 348 12.68 -0.45 -21.13
C VAL A 348 13.12 0.90 -21.70
N LYS A 349 13.46 0.92 -22.98
CA LYS A 349 13.80 2.16 -23.71
C LYS A 349 12.54 2.97 -24.05
N LYS A 350 11.47 2.29 -24.41
CA LYS A 350 10.14 2.83 -24.73
C LYS A 350 9.13 2.23 -23.76
N ASP A 351 7.95 2.83 -23.66
CA ASP A 351 6.82 2.31 -22.88
C ASP A 351 7.07 2.19 -21.35
N LYS A 352 7.83 3.14 -20.80
CA LYS A 352 8.07 3.22 -19.33
C LYS A 352 6.77 3.25 -18.52
N GLY A 353 5.69 3.82 -19.10
CA GLY A 353 4.35 3.80 -18.50
C GLY A 353 3.79 2.39 -18.34
N ALA A 354 3.99 1.52 -19.32
CA ALA A 354 3.57 0.12 -19.23
C ALA A 354 4.35 -0.66 -18.17
N ALA A 355 5.65 -0.42 -18.03
CA ALA A 355 6.47 -1.00 -16.97
C ALA A 355 6.01 -0.52 -15.57
N MET A 356 5.65 0.76 -15.43
CA MET A 356 5.08 1.31 -14.20
C MET A 356 3.71 0.70 -13.91
N ALA A 357 2.88 0.44 -14.92
CA ALA A 357 1.58 -0.22 -14.72
C ALA A 357 1.74 -1.62 -14.11
N ILE A 358 2.75 -2.38 -14.52
CA ILE A 358 3.08 -3.69 -13.92
C ILE A 358 3.50 -3.54 -12.45
N LEU A 359 4.31 -2.54 -12.12
CA LEU A 359 4.66 -2.26 -10.71
C LEU A 359 3.45 -1.85 -9.87
N ASN A 360 2.54 -1.04 -10.41
CA ASN A 360 1.32 -0.64 -9.73
C ASN A 360 0.37 -1.82 -9.52
N LEU A 361 0.23 -2.70 -10.51
CA LEU A 361 -0.48 -3.96 -10.37
C LEU A 361 0.17 -4.83 -9.29
N GLY A 362 1.49 -4.95 -9.30
CA GLY A 362 2.27 -5.66 -8.29
C GLY A 362 2.15 -5.07 -6.88
N ALA A 363 1.81 -3.79 -6.76
CA ALA A 363 1.52 -3.17 -5.46
C ALA A 363 0.09 -3.43 -4.96
N GLY A 364 -0.87 -3.62 -5.85
CA GLY A 364 -2.27 -3.92 -5.51
C GLY A 364 -2.53 -5.40 -5.19
N LEU A 365 -1.87 -6.31 -5.91
CA LEU A 365 -2.07 -7.75 -5.76
C LEU A 365 -1.82 -8.30 -4.34
N PRO A 366 -0.83 -7.85 -3.57
CA PRO A 366 -0.55 -8.36 -2.22
C PRO A 366 -1.72 -8.25 -1.25
N VAL A 367 -2.62 -7.30 -1.46
CA VAL A 367 -3.79 -7.09 -0.58
C VAL A 367 -4.67 -8.33 -0.49
N PHE A 368 -4.77 -9.13 -1.57
CA PHE A 368 -5.45 -10.41 -1.53
C PHE A 368 -4.50 -11.61 -1.46
N VAL A 369 -3.31 -11.53 -2.07
CA VAL A 369 -2.34 -12.64 -2.06
C VAL A 369 -1.87 -12.95 -0.64
N GLY A 370 -1.62 -11.94 0.19
CA GLY A 370 -1.23 -12.13 1.58
C GLY A 370 -2.27 -12.94 2.38
N PRO A 371 -3.51 -12.45 2.51
CA PRO A 371 -4.58 -13.19 3.19
C PRO A 371 -4.88 -14.56 2.56
N ALA A 372 -4.80 -14.69 1.23
CA ALA A 372 -5.02 -15.96 0.54
C ALA A 372 -3.97 -17.01 0.92
N ILE A 373 -2.70 -16.64 1.03
CA ILE A 373 -1.63 -17.52 1.52
C ILE A 373 -1.95 -18.01 2.93
N VAL A 374 -2.33 -17.09 3.83
CA VAL A 374 -2.71 -17.46 5.19
C VAL A 374 -3.88 -18.44 5.19
N GLY A 375 -4.97 -18.08 4.49
CA GLY A 375 -6.18 -18.91 4.45
C GLY A 375 -5.95 -20.30 3.88
N ALA A 376 -5.11 -20.42 2.86
CA ALA A 376 -4.81 -21.70 2.22
C ALA A 376 -3.89 -22.61 3.06
N LEU A 377 -2.96 -22.02 3.80
CA LEU A 377 -1.85 -22.77 4.39
C LEU A 377 -1.94 -22.93 5.92
N ILE A 378 -2.55 -21.99 6.64
CA ILE A 378 -2.47 -21.95 8.10
C ILE A 378 -3.09 -23.17 8.76
N GLY A 379 -4.13 -23.76 8.15
CA GLY A 379 -4.78 -24.97 8.64
C GLY A 379 -3.94 -26.24 8.50
N THR A 380 -2.94 -26.24 7.62
CA THR A 380 -2.09 -27.39 7.32
C THR A 380 -0.69 -27.30 7.91
N ILE A 381 -0.08 -26.11 7.87
CA ILE A 381 1.31 -25.90 8.31
C ILE A 381 1.44 -24.97 9.53
N GLY A 382 0.31 -24.45 10.04
CA GLY A 382 0.29 -23.56 11.20
C GLY A 382 0.91 -22.19 10.98
N ASP A 383 0.95 -21.39 12.05
CA ASP A 383 1.51 -20.02 12.04
C ASP A 383 2.99 -20.03 11.65
N GLU A 384 3.76 -20.96 12.21
CA GLU A 384 5.17 -21.12 11.93
C GLU A 384 5.44 -21.45 10.47
N GLY A 385 4.68 -22.37 9.88
CA GLY A 385 4.80 -22.72 8.47
C GLY A 385 4.50 -21.53 7.56
N VAL A 386 3.46 -20.75 7.87
CA VAL A 386 3.11 -19.55 7.11
C VAL A 386 4.24 -18.51 7.16
N ILE A 387 4.83 -18.27 8.32
CA ILE A 387 5.98 -17.36 8.47
C ILE A 387 7.18 -17.80 7.62
N TRP A 388 7.49 -19.11 7.61
CA TRP A 388 8.55 -19.64 6.77
C TRP A 388 8.27 -19.47 5.28
N VAL A 389 7.01 -19.61 4.85
CA VAL A 389 6.61 -19.33 3.46
C VAL A 389 6.80 -17.85 3.13
N LEU A 390 6.35 -16.93 3.99
CA LEU A 390 6.51 -15.49 3.78
C LEU A 390 7.99 -15.08 3.77
N SER A 391 8.80 -15.60 4.68
CA SER A 391 10.26 -15.41 4.68
C SER A 391 10.89 -15.97 3.41
N GLY A 392 10.49 -17.17 3.00
CA GLY A 392 10.96 -17.81 1.75
C GLY A 392 10.64 -16.99 0.51
N LEU A 393 9.47 -16.32 0.46
CA LEU A 393 9.14 -15.39 -0.62
C LEU A 393 10.11 -14.20 -0.68
N TYR A 394 10.52 -13.65 0.45
CA TYR A 394 11.53 -12.59 0.47
C TYR A 394 12.89 -13.10 -0.06
N PHE A 395 13.34 -14.28 0.34
CA PHE A 395 14.57 -14.87 -0.22
C PHE A 395 14.41 -15.15 -1.73
N LEU A 396 13.24 -15.61 -2.16
CA LEU A 396 12.93 -15.75 -3.58
C LEU A 396 13.01 -14.41 -4.32
N SER A 397 12.51 -13.32 -3.73
CA SER A 397 12.62 -11.99 -4.33
C SER A 397 14.07 -11.53 -4.50
N ALA A 398 14.95 -11.88 -3.54
CA ALA A 398 16.37 -11.63 -3.65
C ALA A 398 16.98 -12.38 -4.83
N LEU A 399 16.62 -13.66 -4.98
CA LEU A 399 17.06 -14.49 -6.11
C LEU A 399 16.53 -13.94 -7.44
N LEU A 400 15.24 -13.61 -7.52
CA LEU A 400 14.63 -13.04 -8.72
C LEU A 400 15.27 -11.71 -9.11
N THR A 401 15.59 -10.86 -8.16
CA THR A 401 16.26 -9.56 -8.39
C THR A 401 17.63 -9.73 -9.04
N ARG A 402 18.32 -10.85 -8.82
CA ARG A 402 19.60 -11.15 -9.48
C ARG A 402 19.47 -11.19 -11.00
N PHE A 403 18.32 -11.60 -11.52
CA PHE A 403 18.06 -11.69 -12.96
C PHE A 403 17.62 -10.35 -13.58
N ILE A 404 17.32 -9.33 -12.79
CA ILE A 404 16.98 -7.99 -13.27
C ILE A 404 18.29 -7.24 -13.57
N THR A 405 18.93 -7.58 -14.69
CA THR A 405 20.15 -6.87 -15.13
C THR A 405 19.78 -5.70 -16.01
N MET A 406 20.39 -4.53 -15.73
CA MET A 406 20.26 -3.35 -16.60
C MET A 406 20.77 -3.68 -18.01
N PRO A 407 20.15 -3.14 -19.07
CA PRO A 407 20.75 -3.16 -20.40
C PRO A 407 22.13 -2.51 -20.29
N THR A 408 23.16 -3.18 -20.80
CA THR A 408 24.48 -2.56 -21.00
C THR A 408 24.26 -1.34 -21.87
N THR A 409 24.53 -0.17 -21.35
CA THR A 409 24.70 1.02 -22.19
C THR A 409 25.87 0.70 -23.12
N ASP A 410 25.58 0.52 -24.41
CA ASP A 410 26.64 0.53 -25.42
C ASP A 410 27.44 1.80 -25.13
N THR A 411 28.70 1.62 -24.75
CA THR A 411 29.66 2.70 -24.62
C THR A 411 29.64 3.44 -25.92
N VAL A 412 29.04 4.64 -25.95
CA VAL A 412 29.22 5.56 -27.06
C VAL A 412 30.73 5.74 -27.19
N PRO A 413 31.33 5.38 -28.32
CA PRO A 413 32.74 5.67 -28.51
C PRO A 413 32.90 7.18 -28.33
N VAL A 414 33.72 7.57 -27.38
CA VAL A 414 34.19 8.96 -27.28
C VAL A 414 34.94 9.23 -28.58
N GLU A 415 34.28 9.89 -29.53
CA GLU A 415 35.00 10.50 -30.66
C GLU A 415 36.02 11.46 -30.06
N THR A 416 37.24 11.00 -30.00
CA THR A 416 38.39 11.87 -29.81
C THR A 416 38.41 12.82 -30.98
N SER A 417 37.85 14.02 -30.81
CA SER A 417 38.13 15.16 -31.70
C SER A 417 39.60 15.48 -31.61
N VAL A 418 40.36 14.92 -32.53
CA VAL A 418 41.72 15.41 -32.81
C VAL A 418 41.57 16.80 -33.42
N ALA A 419 41.88 17.81 -32.63
CA ALA A 419 42.08 19.15 -33.12
C ALA A 419 43.32 19.16 -34.02
N HIS A 420 43.13 19.61 -35.25
CA HIS A 420 44.18 20.17 -36.09
C HIS A 420 44.07 21.66 -36.13
#